data_4b0838d0bacaec7275632ba481bab78c
#
_entry.id   4b0838d0bacaec7275632ba481bab78c
#
_cell.length_a   1.000
_cell.length_b   1.000
_cell.length_c   1.000
_cell.angle_alpha   90.00
_cell.angle_beta   90.00
_cell.angle_gamma   90.00
#
_symmetry.space_group_name_H-M   'P 1'
#
loop_
_entity.id
_entity.type
_entity.pdbx_description
1 polymer ?
#
loop_
_entity_poly.entity_id
_entity_poly.type
_entity_poly.pdbx_seq_one_letter_code
_entity_poly.pdbx_strand_id
1 'polypeptide(L)'
;MIYIEQNAKLKILRNLVFSDRCNLRTVNKDFNNIFKKYKHEKTVYGNYNKNINYGEYKNIKFALNNFDKHLINVPNNVYIFNVKYKYINHSNIKELPSELGNVHYLVLWDLSNLKELPSELGNIHTLFLNNLPNLKELPPELGNVHNLYLVNLPKIEELPSELGNVHTLKLYNLKNIKELPSELGNVHTLHLRILSNLTELPSELSNVHKLSLFNLQNLKELPSELGNVYTLKLLIKYKRINIIFR
;
A
#
# COMPACT_ATOMS: atom_id res chain seq x y z
N MET A 1 41.30 15.20 -20.62
CA MET A 1 39.85 14.83 -20.63
C MET A 1 39.76 13.34 -20.92
N ILE A 2 39.32 12.52 -19.98
CA ILE A 2 39.23 11.06 -20.18
C ILE A 2 37.97 10.81 -21.02
N TYR A 3 38.16 10.31 -22.23
CA TYR A 3 37.07 9.90 -23.11
C TYR A 3 36.60 8.51 -22.69
N ILE A 4 35.38 8.42 -22.15
CA ILE A 4 34.78 7.14 -21.76
C ILE A 4 33.73 6.78 -22.81
N GLU A 5 33.80 5.59 -23.38
CA GLU A 5 32.82 5.08 -24.34
C GLU A 5 31.40 5.08 -23.77
N GLN A 6 30.41 5.25 -24.65
CA GLN A 6 29.00 5.39 -24.26
C GLN A 6 28.50 4.17 -23.45
N ASN A 7 28.92 2.96 -23.82
CA ASN A 7 28.58 1.73 -23.10
C ASN A 7 29.20 1.66 -21.71
N ALA A 8 30.43 2.17 -21.54
CA ALA A 8 31.10 2.27 -20.25
C ALA A 8 30.41 3.29 -19.34
N LYS A 9 29.97 4.46 -19.88
CA LYS A 9 29.17 5.45 -19.15
C LYS A 9 27.86 4.87 -18.65
N LEU A 10 27.17 4.06 -19.46
CA LEU A 10 25.96 3.35 -19.05
C LEU A 10 26.21 2.34 -17.93
N LYS A 11 27.31 1.58 -18.01
CA LYS A 11 27.69 0.62 -16.98
C LYS A 11 27.98 1.29 -15.65
N ILE A 12 28.65 2.45 -15.69
CA ILE A 12 28.89 3.29 -14.51
C ILE A 12 27.56 3.76 -13.91
N LEU A 13 26.67 4.34 -14.71
CA LEU A 13 25.38 4.82 -14.26
C LEU A 13 24.49 3.70 -13.65
N ARG A 14 24.61 2.47 -14.17
CA ARG A 14 23.86 1.31 -13.65
C ARG A 14 24.30 0.90 -12.25
N ASN A 15 25.55 1.10 -11.90
CA ASN A 15 26.14 0.66 -10.64
C ASN A 15 26.16 1.74 -9.56
N LEU A 16 25.87 2.99 -9.89
CA LEU A 16 25.80 4.08 -8.93
C LEU A 16 24.47 4.10 -8.19
N VAL A 17 24.46 4.53 -6.93
CA VAL A 17 23.24 4.86 -6.22
C VAL A 17 22.58 6.10 -6.82
N PHE A 18 21.29 6.26 -6.57
CA PHE A 18 20.49 7.30 -7.25
C PHE A 18 21.03 8.72 -7.06
N SER A 19 21.43 9.07 -5.83
CA SER A 19 22.01 10.39 -5.51
C SER A 19 23.25 10.70 -6.34
N ASP A 20 24.14 9.72 -6.52
CA ASP A 20 25.37 9.90 -7.28
C ASP A 20 25.10 10.05 -8.78
N ARG A 21 24.08 9.35 -9.30
CA ARG A 21 23.64 9.54 -10.68
C ARG A 21 23.13 10.94 -10.93
N CYS A 22 22.35 11.49 -9.99
CA CYS A 22 21.84 12.86 -10.07
C CYS A 22 22.97 13.89 -10.02
N ASN A 23 23.95 13.66 -9.14
CA ASN A 23 25.13 14.54 -9.05
C ASN A 23 25.96 14.53 -10.34
N LEU A 24 26.19 13.35 -10.94
CA LEU A 24 26.88 13.25 -12.24
C LEU A 24 26.14 13.97 -13.36
N ARG A 25 24.81 13.94 -13.35
CA ARG A 25 23.96 14.62 -14.30
C ARG A 25 24.15 16.13 -14.27
N THR A 26 24.30 16.72 -13.07
CA THR A 26 24.47 18.17 -12.91
C THR A 26 25.88 18.64 -13.32
N VAL A 27 26.88 17.78 -13.23
CA VAL A 27 28.28 18.10 -13.49
C VAL A 27 28.72 17.85 -14.94
N ASN A 28 28.05 16.92 -15.66
CA ASN A 28 28.50 16.51 -16.99
C ASN A 28 27.33 16.37 -17.98
N LYS A 29 27.35 17.20 -19.06
CA LYS A 29 26.33 17.19 -20.12
C LYS A 29 26.18 15.82 -20.82
N ASP A 30 27.25 15.07 -21.00
CA ASP A 30 27.22 13.76 -21.65
C ASP A 30 26.43 12.75 -20.80
N PHE A 31 26.67 12.72 -19.50
CA PHE A 31 25.91 11.88 -18.58
C PHE A 31 24.44 12.29 -18.53
N ASN A 32 24.15 13.58 -18.61
CA ASN A 32 22.77 14.07 -18.67
C ASN A 32 22.03 13.56 -19.93
N ASN A 33 22.68 13.60 -21.09
CA ASN A 33 22.08 13.13 -22.35
C ASN A 33 21.83 11.62 -22.34
N ILE A 34 22.80 10.84 -21.83
CA ILE A 34 22.66 9.39 -21.66
C ILE A 34 21.54 9.09 -20.67
N PHE A 35 21.49 9.83 -19.57
CA PHE A 35 20.47 9.66 -18.54
C PHE A 35 19.07 9.97 -19.09
N LYS A 36 18.89 11.02 -19.88
CA LYS A 36 17.62 11.33 -20.54
C LYS A 36 17.14 10.23 -21.49
N LYS A 37 18.06 9.60 -22.23
CA LYS A 37 17.73 8.50 -23.15
C LYS A 37 17.22 7.25 -22.45
N TYR A 38 17.76 6.93 -21.26
CA TYR A 38 17.46 5.70 -20.52
C TYR A 38 16.56 5.89 -19.28
N LYS A 39 16.15 7.12 -18.98
CA LYS A 39 15.30 7.44 -17.80
C LYS A 39 13.97 6.71 -17.77
N HIS A 40 13.46 6.31 -18.95
CA HIS A 40 12.16 5.68 -19.09
C HIS A 40 12.15 4.16 -18.86
N GLU A 41 13.33 3.52 -18.79
CA GLU A 41 13.44 2.06 -18.82
C GLU A 41 13.69 1.41 -17.45
N LYS A 42 14.00 2.16 -16.40
CA LYS A 42 14.39 1.57 -15.11
C LYS A 42 13.73 2.20 -13.90
N THR A 43 13.34 1.33 -12.99
CA THR A 43 13.01 1.69 -11.62
C THR A 43 14.24 2.21 -10.90
N VAL A 44 14.17 3.41 -10.37
CA VAL A 44 15.26 4.04 -9.62
C VAL A 44 15.02 3.85 -8.14
N TYR A 45 16.02 3.33 -7.41
CA TYR A 45 15.98 3.15 -5.97
C TYR A 45 16.83 4.22 -5.29
N GLY A 46 16.34 4.83 -4.22
CA GLY A 46 17.13 5.80 -3.44
C GLY A 46 16.32 6.48 -2.34
N ASN A 47 17.00 7.33 -1.58
CA ASN A 47 16.36 8.21 -0.62
C ASN A 47 15.85 9.46 -1.32
N TYR A 48 14.72 10.00 -0.85
CA TYR A 48 14.19 11.26 -1.36
C TYR A 48 15.18 12.41 -1.06
N ASN A 49 15.42 13.26 -2.06
CA ASN A 49 16.21 14.47 -1.91
C ASN A 49 15.43 15.65 -2.55
N LYS A 50 15.02 16.60 -1.71
CA LYS A 50 14.26 17.79 -2.13
C LYS A 50 14.89 18.64 -3.23
N ASN A 51 16.20 18.52 -3.41
CA ASN A 51 16.94 19.27 -4.42
C ASN A 51 16.92 18.60 -5.81
N ILE A 52 16.28 17.43 -5.95
CA ILE A 52 16.21 16.68 -7.20
C ILE A 52 14.83 16.86 -7.82
N ASN A 53 14.80 17.28 -9.09
CA ASN A 53 13.56 17.31 -9.86
C ASN A 53 13.18 15.88 -10.30
N TYR A 54 12.25 15.25 -9.60
CA TYR A 54 11.77 13.91 -9.91
C TYR A 54 10.76 13.84 -11.06
N GLY A 55 10.20 14.98 -11.50
CA GLY A 55 9.24 15.05 -12.61
C GLY A 55 9.75 14.49 -13.96
N GLU A 56 11.07 14.30 -14.06
CA GLU A 56 11.71 13.74 -15.25
C GLU A 56 11.81 12.20 -15.26
N TYR A 57 11.36 11.49 -14.20
CA TYR A 57 11.49 10.04 -14.06
C TYR A 57 10.14 9.34 -14.08
N LYS A 58 10.01 8.24 -14.81
CA LYS A 58 8.75 7.49 -14.92
C LYS A 58 8.47 6.57 -13.73
N ASN A 59 9.50 5.95 -13.18
CA ASN A 59 9.34 4.95 -12.11
C ASN A 59 10.37 5.21 -11.02
N ILE A 60 9.94 5.79 -9.90
CA ILE A 60 10.83 6.07 -8.78
C ILE A 60 10.37 5.28 -7.58
N LYS A 61 11.30 4.48 -7.02
CA LYS A 61 11.10 3.76 -5.77
C LYS A 61 11.91 4.44 -4.68
N PHE A 62 11.23 5.04 -3.72
CA PHE A 62 11.89 5.59 -2.54
C PHE A 62 11.72 4.67 -1.35
N ALA A 63 12.85 4.39 -0.66
CA ALA A 63 12.80 3.99 0.73
C ALA A 63 13.08 5.24 1.57
N LEU A 64 12.09 5.80 2.19
CA LEU A 64 12.30 6.88 3.15
C LEU A 64 12.76 6.30 4.46
N ASN A 65 14.05 6.46 4.74
CA ASN A 65 14.60 6.20 6.06
C ASN A 65 14.38 7.38 7.02
N ASN A 66 14.19 8.59 6.47
CA ASN A 66 13.91 9.81 7.21
C ASN A 66 12.73 10.53 6.54
N PHE A 67 11.62 10.60 7.24
CA PHE A 67 10.49 11.41 6.83
C PHE A 67 10.80 12.88 7.17
N ASP A 68 11.19 13.65 6.18
CA ASP A 68 11.28 15.10 6.32
C ASP A 68 9.86 15.68 6.15
N LYS A 69 9.39 16.49 7.10
CA LYS A 69 8.11 17.24 7.03
C LYS A 69 7.97 18.11 5.77
N HIS A 70 9.06 18.28 5.04
CA HIS A 70 9.13 19.09 3.83
C HIS A 70 9.01 18.28 2.52
N LEU A 71 8.28 17.15 2.54
CA LEU A 71 7.84 16.46 1.31
C LEU A 71 6.81 17.29 0.54
N ILE A 72 7.11 18.57 0.37
CA ILE A 72 6.37 19.48 -0.47
C ILE A 72 6.72 19.12 -1.92
N ASN A 73 5.73 18.67 -2.69
CA ASN A 73 5.83 18.29 -4.10
C ASN A 73 6.40 16.88 -4.38
N VAL A 74 5.68 15.83 -3.98
CA VAL A 74 5.91 14.49 -4.55
C VAL A 74 5.36 14.52 -5.99
N PRO A 75 6.19 14.33 -7.02
CA PRO A 75 5.73 14.36 -8.41
C PRO A 75 4.75 13.22 -8.72
N ASN A 76 3.77 13.46 -9.60
CA ASN A 76 2.74 12.49 -10.01
C ASN A 76 3.28 11.18 -10.64
N ASN A 77 4.58 11.11 -10.91
CA ASN A 77 5.27 9.95 -11.48
C ASN A 77 6.05 9.11 -10.46
N VAL A 78 5.90 9.38 -9.16
CA VAL A 78 6.47 8.54 -8.10
C VAL A 78 5.56 7.35 -7.89
N TYR A 79 6.02 6.15 -8.23
CA TYR A 79 5.21 4.93 -8.16
C TYR A 79 5.30 4.21 -6.82
N ILE A 80 6.37 4.37 -6.08
CA ILE A 80 6.58 3.66 -4.82
C ILE A 80 7.18 4.59 -3.80
N PHE A 81 6.43 4.77 -2.75
CA PHE A 81 6.87 5.47 -1.56
C PHE A 81 6.83 4.49 -0.40
N ASN A 82 8.00 4.03 0.06
CA ASN A 82 8.11 3.08 1.15
C ASN A 82 8.62 3.79 2.40
N VAL A 83 7.75 4.03 3.35
CA VAL A 83 8.12 4.54 4.67
C VAL A 83 8.34 3.36 5.60
N LYS A 84 9.56 2.84 5.63
CA LYS A 84 9.98 1.80 6.57
C LYS A 84 10.59 2.42 7.81
N TYR A 85 9.91 2.27 8.93
CA TYR A 85 10.44 2.65 10.25
C TYR A 85 11.01 1.47 11.02
N LYS A 86 12.07 0.84 10.56
CA LYS A 86 12.66 -0.26 11.32
C LYS A 86 13.86 0.14 12.20
N TYR A 87 14.43 1.32 12.03
CA TYR A 87 15.73 1.62 12.65
C TYR A 87 15.93 3.01 13.25
N ILE A 88 14.95 3.88 13.28
CA ILE A 88 15.15 5.21 13.83
C ILE A 88 13.98 5.51 14.78
N ASN A 89 14.27 6.06 15.95
CA ASN A 89 13.36 6.58 16.98
C ASN A 89 12.44 7.70 16.44
N HIS A 90 11.76 7.49 15.32
CA HIS A 90 10.77 8.42 14.75
C HIS A 90 9.37 8.11 15.27
N SER A 91 9.27 7.85 16.56
CA SER A 91 8.02 7.89 17.32
C SER A 91 7.23 9.21 17.16
N ASN A 92 7.66 10.12 16.29
CA ASN A 92 7.16 11.48 16.24
C ASN A 92 6.27 11.83 15.02
N ILE A 93 6.06 10.92 14.05
CA ILE A 93 5.13 11.23 12.96
C ILE A 93 3.71 11.12 13.48
N LYS A 94 3.06 12.27 13.57
CA LYS A 94 1.66 12.41 14.00
C LYS A 94 0.74 12.62 12.80
N GLU A 95 1.26 13.17 11.72
CA GLU A 95 0.52 13.59 10.54
C GLU A 95 1.29 13.21 9.26
N LEU A 96 0.58 12.94 8.20
CA LEU A 96 1.11 12.68 6.86
C LEU A 96 0.74 13.86 5.94
N PRO A 97 1.63 14.26 5.02
CA PRO A 97 1.29 15.29 4.04
C PRO A 97 0.30 14.74 3.00
N SER A 98 -0.64 15.60 2.57
CA SER A 98 -1.65 15.28 1.56
C SER A 98 -1.04 14.93 0.20
N GLU A 99 0.15 15.47 -0.10
CA GLU A 99 0.90 15.20 -1.33
C GLU A 99 1.25 13.71 -1.52
N LEU A 100 1.21 12.92 -0.45
CA LEU A 100 1.34 11.47 -0.56
C LEU A 100 0.24 10.82 -1.43
N GLY A 101 -0.92 11.47 -1.58
CA GLY A 101 -1.95 11.05 -2.50
C GLY A 101 -1.53 11.05 -3.98
N ASN A 102 -0.45 11.74 -4.35
CA ASN A 102 0.09 11.75 -5.70
C ASN A 102 0.94 10.52 -6.05
N VAL A 103 1.23 9.64 -5.10
CA VAL A 103 2.04 8.43 -5.39
C VAL A 103 1.15 7.29 -5.87
N HIS A 104 1.68 6.48 -6.77
CA HIS A 104 0.93 5.32 -7.29
C HIS A 104 0.91 4.13 -6.32
N TYR A 105 1.99 3.93 -5.58
CA TYR A 105 2.16 2.83 -4.63
C TYR A 105 2.76 3.34 -3.32
N LEU A 106 2.04 3.19 -2.21
CA LEU A 106 2.46 3.64 -0.89
C LEU A 106 2.42 2.50 0.13
N VAL A 107 3.47 2.39 0.92
CA VAL A 107 3.52 1.51 2.09
C VAL A 107 3.79 2.36 3.34
N LEU A 108 2.86 2.36 4.26
CA LEU A 108 2.99 2.94 5.60
C LEU A 108 3.14 1.80 6.60
N TRP A 109 4.27 1.79 7.33
CA TRP A 109 4.61 0.70 8.24
C TRP A 109 5.19 1.23 9.55
N ASP A 110 4.70 0.67 10.68
CA ASP A 110 5.22 0.93 12.03
C ASP A 110 5.16 2.42 12.46
N LEU A 111 4.13 3.18 12.03
CA LEU A 111 3.93 4.57 12.42
C LEU A 111 3.14 4.63 13.73
N SER A 112 3.86 4.49 14.85
CA SER A 112 3.26 4.33 16.17
C SER A 112 2.48 5.55 16.69
N ASN A 113 2.76 6.75 16.19
CA ASN A 113 2.08 7.98 16.63
C ASN A 113 1.08 8.54 15.62
N LEU A 114 0.95 7.88 14.46
CA LEU A 114 -0.04 8.27 13.46
C LEU A 114 -1.44 7.94 13.96
N LYS A 115 -2.31 8.94 14.04
CA LYS A 115 -3.69 8.79 14.52
C LYS A 115 -4.71 8.89 13.40
N GLU A 116 -4.38 9.59 12.33
CA GLU A 116 -5.26 9.93 11.22
C GLU A 116 -4.53 9.78 9.89
N LEU A 117 -5.29 9.54 8.84
CA LEU A 117 -4.80 9.47 7.46
C LEU A 117 -5.42 10.61 6.66
N PRO A 118 -4.65 11.29 5.79
CA PRO A 118 -5.23 12.28 4.88
C PRO A 118 -6.14 11.60 3.84
N SER A 119 -7.25 12.23 3.51
CA SER A 119 -8.24 11.76 2.53
C SER A 119 -7.63 11.56 1.14
N GLU A 120 -6.60 12.34 0.80
CA GLU A 120 -5.89 12.26 -0.47
C GLU A 120 -5.23 10.89 -0.70
N LEU A 121 -5.05 10.06 0.34
CA LEU A 121 -4.58 8.70 0.16
C LEU A 121 -5.56 7.84 -0.67
N GLY A 122 -6.81 8.26 -0.80
CA GLY A 122 -7.77 7.68 -1.73
C GLY A 122 -7.36 7.76 -3.21
N ASN A 123 -6.48 8.67 -3.58
CA ASN A 123 -5.98 8.80 -4.95
C ASN A 123 -4.89 7.77 -5.31
N ILE A 124 -4.41 7.00 -4.33
CA ILE A 124 -3.33 6.02 -4.51
C ILE A 124 -3.88 4.75 -5.18
N HIS A 125 -3.19 4.24 -6.19
CA HIS A 125 -3.61 2.99 -6.82
C HIS A 125 -3.42 1.77 -5.91
N THR A 126 -2.30 1.66 -5.21
CA THR A 126 -2.01 0.56 -4.27
C THR A 126 -1.48 1.09 -2.95
N LEU A 127 -2.23 0.82 -1.87
CA LEU A 127 -1.93 1.29 -0.52
C LEU A 127 -1.78 0.12 0.45
N PHE A 128 -0.67 0.10 1.19
CA PHE A 128 -0.43 -0.81 2.31
C PHE A 128 -0.35 -0.03 3.61
N LEU A 129 -1.23 -0.34 4.54
CA LEU A 129 -1.20 0.14 5.92
C LEU A 129 -0.87 -1.05 6.83
N ASN A 130 0.28 -0.99 7.52
CA ASN A 130 0.71 -2.08 8.37
C ASN A 130 1.27 -1.57 9.70
N ASN A 131 0.78 -2.15 10.78
CA ASN A 131 1.21 -1.86 12.15
C ASN A 131 1.12 -0.37 12.51
N LEU A 132 -0.10 0.19 12.41
CA LEU A 132 -0.44 1.54 12.81
C LEU A 132 -1.28 1.48 14.10
N PRO A 133 -0.65 1.31 15.28
CA PRO A 133 -1.35 0.93 16.52
C PRO A 133 -2.22 2.04 17.10
N ASN A 134 -2.07 3.28 16.64
CA ASN A 134 -2.86 4.41 17.13
C ASN A 134 -3.85 4.97 16.10
N LEU A 135 -3.90 4.40 14.90
CA LEU A 135 -4.92 4.73 13.90
C LEU A 135 -6.29 4.22 14.37
N LYS A 136 -7.26 5.12 14.51
CA LYS A 136 -8.61 4.81 15.01
C LYS A 136 -9.64 4.65 13.92
N GLU A 137 -9.48 5.39 12.82
CA GLU A 137 -10.46 5.49 11.75
C GLU A 137 -9.77 5.42 10.38
N LEU A 138 -10.52 4.95 9.40
CA LEU A 138 -10.12 4.93 8.00
C LEU A 138 -10.97 5.96 7.26
N PRO A 139 -10.37 6.89 6.50
CA PRO A 139 -11.15 7.82 5.71
C PRO A 139 -11.93 7.08 4.61
N PRO A 140 -13.19 7.46 4.35
CA PRO A 140 -14.04 6.81 3.34
C PRO A 140 -13.45 6.90 1.93
N GLU A 141 -12.62 7.91 1.66
CA GLU A 141 -11.93 8.07 0.38
C GLU A 141 -11.01 6.91 0.04
N LEU A 142 -10.63 6.08 1.04
CA LEU A 142 -9.88 4.83 0.77
C LEU A 142 -10.67 3.84 -0.11
N GLY A 143 -11.97 4.02 -0.24
CA GLY A 143 -12.77 3.30 -1.22
C GLY A 143 -12.35 3.53 -2.68
N ASN A 144 -11.66 4.62 -2.98
CA ASN A 144 -11.15 4.91 -4.32
C ASN A 144 -9.82 4.20 -4.64
N VAL A 145 -9.16 3.61 -3.65
CA VAL A 145 -7.90 2.85 -3.83
C VAL A 145 -8.20 1.56 -4.60
N HIS A 146 -7.43 1.27 -5.64
CA HIS A 146 -7.65 0.04 -6.42
C HIS A 146 -7.24 -1.22 -5.64
N ASN A 147 -6.07 -1.23 -5.00
CA ASN A 147 -5.60 -2.32 -4.15
C ASN A 147 -5.30 -1.81 -2.74
N LEU A 148 -6.07 -2.24 -1.76
CA LEU A 148 -5.94 -1.82 -0.37
C LEU A 148 -5.58 -3.00 0.54
N TYR A 149 -4.53 -2.84 1.34
CA TYR A 149 -4.04 -3.83 2.28
C TYR A 149 -4.00 -3.23 3.68
N LEU A 150 -4.85 -3.71 4.58
CA LEU A 150 -4.95 -3.30 5.97
C LEU A 150 -4.45 -4.43 6.87
N VAL A 151 -3.36 -4.20 7.59
CA VAL A 151 -2.66 -5.23 8.37
C VAL A 151 -2.30 -4.70 9.75
N ASN A 152 -2.63 -5.44 10.80
CA ASN A 152 -2.28 -5.10 12.19
C ASN A 152 -2.70 -3.67 12.58
N LEU A 153 -3.97 -3.34 12.44
CA LEU A 153 -4.57 -2.07 12.85
C LEU A 153 -5.48 -2.30 14.07
N PRO A 154 -4.91 -2.36 15.29
CA PRO A 154 -5.64 -2.87 16.47
C PRO A 154 -6.72 -1.93 17.01
N LYS A 155 -6.73 -0.65 16.63
CA LYS A 155 -7.75 0.31 17.08
C LYS A 155 -8.86 0.55 16.07
N ILE A 156 -8.78 -0.03 14.88
CA ILE A 156 -9.86 0.03 13.91
C ILE A 156 -10.96 -0.94 14.38
N GLU A 157 -12.14 -0.40 14.66
CA GLU A 157 -13.31 -1.13 15.12
C GLU A 157 -14.38 -1.27 14.02
N GLU A 158 -14.40 -0.34 13.07
CA GLU A 158 -15.35 -0.27 11.97
C GLU A 158 -14.63 -0.04 10.63
N LEU A 159 -15.24 -0.50 9.56
CA LEU A 159 -14.77 -0.30 8.19
C LEU A 159 -15.76 0.61 7.44
N PRO A 160 -15.30 1.65 6.72
CA PRO A 160 -16.17 2.43 5.86
C PRO A 160 -16.86 1.57 4.79
N SER A 161 -18.14 1.81 4.54
CA SER A 161 -18.91 1.12 3.48
C SER A 161 -18.31 1.34 2.10
N GLU A 162 -17.68 2.49 1.88
CA GLU A 162 -17.00 2.87 0.64
C GLU A 162 -15.88 1.90 0.26
N LEU A 163 -15.36 1.11 1.22
CA LEU A 163 -14.39 0.04 0.91
C LEU A 163 -14.96 -1.04 -0.02
N GLY A 164 -16.27 -1.09 -0.20
CA GLY A 164 -16.93 -1.90 -1.25
C GLY A 164 -16.51 -1.52 -2.67
N ASN A 165 -16.02 -0.31 -2.90
CA ASN A 165 -15.56 0.15 -4.22
C ASN A 165 -14.11 -0.30 -4.55
N VAL A 166 -13.37 -0.82 -3.58
CA VAL A 166 -11.98 -1.30 -3.77
C VAL A 166 -11.98 -2.57 -4.64
N HIS A 167 -11.11 -2.63 -5.65
CA HIS A 167 -11.02 -3.84 -6.49
C HIS A 167 -10.42 -5.04 -5.74
N THR A 168 -9.30 -4.83 -5.03
CA THR A 168 -8.67 -5.85 -4.21
C THR A 168 -8.52 -5.35 -2.77
N LEU A 169 -9.23 -5.98 -1.85
CA LEU A 169 -9.17 -5.66 -0.42
C LEU A 169 -8.59 -6.83 0.38
N LYS A 170 -7.58 -6.55 1.22
CA LYS A 170 -7.02 -7.54 2.14
C LYS A 170 -7.04 -7.01 3.55
N LEU A 171 -7.74 -7.72 4.42
CA LEU A 171 -7.89 -7.42 5.84
C LEU A 171 -7.18 -8.51 6.65
N TYR A 172 -6.05 -8.17 7.30
CA TYR A 172 -5.21 -9.10 8.05
C TYR A 172 -5.03 -8.64 9.48
N ASN A 173 -5.39 -9.50 10.43
CA ASN A 173 -5.18 -9.28 11.86
C ASN A 173 -5.76 -7.95 12.38
N LEU A 174 -7.02 -7.68 11.99
CA LEU A 174 -7.83 -6.57 12.51
C LEU A 174 -8.70 -7.12 13.64
N LYS A 175 -8.14 -7.13 14.85
CA LYS A 175 -8.70 -7.86 15.99
C LYS A 175 -10.02 -7.30 16.52
N ASN A 176 -10.24 -5.98 16.34
CA ASN A 176 -11.40 -5.31 16.93
C ASN A 176 -12.60 -5.19 15.99
N ILE A 177 -12.44 -5.58 14.72
CA ILE A 177 -13.56 -5.63 13.77
C ILE A 177 -14.54 -6.73 14.20
N LYS A 178 -15.78 -6.34 14.47
CA LYS A 178 -16.89 -7.24 14.88
C LYS A 178 -17.82 -7.54 13.72
N GLU A 179 -17.99 -6.59 12.82
CA GLU A 179 -18.91 -6.64 11.69
C GLU A 179 -18.22 -6.17 10.40
N LEU A 180 -18.68 -6.64 9.27
CA LEU A 180 -18.24 -6.21 7.95
C LEU A 180 -19.38 -5.50 7.24
N PRO A 181 -19.12 -4.36 6.55
CA PRO A 181 -20.14 -3.74 5.71
C PRO A 181 -20.63 -4.69 4.61
N SER A 182 -21.92 -4.71 4.34
CA SER A 182 -22.53 -5.49 3.25
C SER A 182 -21.97 -5.10 1.87
N GLU A 183 -21.57 -3.84 1.72
CA GLU A 183 -20.96 -3.26 0.52
C GLU A 183 -19.66 -3.96 0.12
N LEU A 184 -19.00 -4.67 1.05
CA LEU A 184 -17.84 -5.51 0.71
C LEU A 184 -18.18 -6.64 -0.27
N GLY A 185 -19.44 -6.95 -0.47
CA GLY A 185 -19.94 -7.81 -1.54
C GLY A 185 -19.59 -7.30 -2.95
N ASN A 186 -19.34 -6.00 -3.12
CA ASN A 186 -18.98 -5.38 -4.40
C ASN A 186 -17.48 -5.51 -4.73
N VAL A 187 -16.65 -5.90 -3.77
CA VAL A 187 -15.20 -6.07 -3.95
C VAL A 187 -14.92 -7.25 -4.90
N HIS A 188 -14.08 -7.05 -5.91
CA HIS A 188 -13.76 -8.15 -6.83
C HIS A 188 -12.92 -9.27 -6.15
N THR A 189 -11.90 -8.90 -5.37
CA THR A 189 -11.04 -9.85 -4.66
C THR A 189 -10.94 -9.48 -3.19
N LEU A 190 -11.50 -10.30 -2.31
CA LEU A 190 -11.53 -10.08 -0.86
C LEU A 190 -10.77 -11.17 -0.12
N HIS A 191 -9.82 -10.77 0.73
CA HIS A 191 -9.10 -11.67 1.63
C HIS A 191 -9.31 -11.26 3.08
N LEU A 192 -9.93 -12.13 3.87
CA LEU A 192 -10.14 -11.96 5.29
C LEU A 192 -9.26 -12.95 6.06
N ARG A 193 -8.40 -12.46 6.95
CA ARG A 193 -7.48 -13.31 7.70
C ARG A 193 -7.30 -12.83 9.13
N ILE A 194 -7.51 -13.74 10.09
CA ILE A 194 -7.30 -13.48 11.52
C ILE A 194 -8.12 -12.27 12.00
N LEU A 195 -9.43 -12.27 11.74
CA LEU A 195 -10.39 -11.33 12.30
C LEU A 195 -11.03 -11.99 13.51
N SER A 196 -10.37 -11.88 14.68
CA SER A 196 -10.69 -12.72 15.85
C SER A 196 -12.04 -12.37 16.49
N ASN A 197 -12.56 -11.17 16.32
CA ASN A 197 -13.85 -10.78 16.90
C ASN A 197 -15.01 -10.87 15.92
N LEU A 198 -14.73 -11.22 14.65
CA LEU A 198 -15.76 -11.38 13.64
C LEU A 198 -16.55 -12.68 13.90
N THR A 199 -17.86 -12.56 14.11
CA THR A 199 -18.74 -13.69 14.44
C THR A 199 -19.63 -14.11 13.28
N GLU A 200 -19.88 -13.22 12.33
CA GLU A 200 -20.79 -13.40 11.20
C GLU A 200 -20.21 -12.76 9.93
N LEU A 201 -20.63 -13.26 8.78
CA LEU A 201 -20.29 -12.71 7.47
C LEU A 201 -21.57 -12.20 6.80
N PRO A 202 -21.56 -11.04 6.13
CA PRO A 202 -22.67 -10.60 5.31
C PRO A 202 -22.95 -11.61 4.17
N SER A 203 -24.23 -11.87 3.87
CA SER A 203 -24.65 -12.73 2.75
C SER A 203 -24.19 -12.16 1.39
N GLU A 204 -24.08 -10.85 1.30
CA GLU A 204 -23.62 -10.11 0.12
C GLU A 204 -22.20 -10.46 -0.32
N LEU A 205 -21.38 -11.07 0.58
CA LEU A 205 -20.08 -11.60 0.19
C LEU A 205 -20.16 -12.72 -0.86
N SER A 206 -21.35 -13.26 -1.10
CA SER A 206 -21.64 -14.17 -2.21
C SER A 206 -21.40 -13.54 -3.59
N ASN A 207 -21.44 -12.21 -3.69
CA ASN A 207 -21.20 -11.46 -4.93
C ASN A 207 -19.72 -11.23 -5.23
N VAL A 208 -18.83 -11.46 -4.25
CA VAL A 208 -17.37 -11.33 -4.42
C VAL A 208 -16.87 -12.37 -5.43
N HIS A 209 -16.10 -11.95 -6.44
CA HIS A 209 -15.58 -12.89 -7.44
C HIS A 209 -14.53 -13.86 -6.85
N LYS A 210 -13.60 -13.35 -6.03
CA LYS A 210 -12.58 -14.18 -5.35
C LYS A 210 -12.60 -13.91 -3.84
N LEU A 211 -13.11 -14.84 -3.06
CA LEU A 211 -13.16 -14.76 -1.60
C LEU A 211 -12.19 -15.72 -0.96
N SER A 212 -11.39 -15.23 -0.01
CA SER A 212 -10.49 -16.07 0.79
C SER A 212 -10.70 -15.81 2.26
N LEU A 213 -11.07 -16.84 3.01
CA LEU A 213 -11.34 -16.81 4.44
C LEU A 213 -10.31 -17.68 5.17
N PHE A 214 -9.44 -17.04 5.97
CA PHE A 214 -8.37 -17.73 6.68
C PHE A 214 -8.41 -17.43 8.17
N ASN A 215 -8.47 -18.49 8.98
CA ASN A 215 -8.34 -18.43 10.42
C ASN A 215 -9.29 -17.42 11.11
N LEU A 216 -10.59 -17.48 10.77
CA LEU A 216 -11.66 -16.73 11.39
C LEU A 216 -12.22 -17.58 12.56
N GLN A 217 -11.59 -17.48 13.73
CA GLN A 217 -11.75 -18.44 14.83
C GLN A 217 -13.12 -18.38 15.51
N ASN A 218 -13.75 -17.20 15.55
CA ASN A 218 -15.02 -16.99 16.25
C ASN A 218 -16.23 -16.92 15.30
N LEU A 219 -16.00 -17.16 14.01
CA LEU A 219 -17.09 -17.24 13.06
C LEU A 219 -18.03 -18.40 13.43
N LYS A 220 -19.32 -18.13 13.58
CA LYS A 220 -20.32 -19.10 14.00
C LYS A 220 -20.72 -20.03 12.86
N GLU A 221 -21.01 -19.43 11.70
CA GLU A 221 -21.47 -20.11 10.50
C GLU A 221 -21.03 -19.38 9.22
N LEU A 222 -21.13 -20.06 8.11
CA LEU A 222 -20.95 -19.47 6.79
C LEU A 222 -22.32 -19.25 6.16
N PRO A 223 -22.60 -18.06 5.59
CA PRO A 223 -23.80 -17.84 4.80
C PRO A 223 -23.94 -18.88 3.68
N SER A 224 -25.13 -19.44 3.51
CA SER A 224 -25.40 -20.44 2.44
C SER A 224 -25.12 -19.87 1.05
N GLU A 225 -25.32 -18.59 0.88
CA GLU A 225 -25.13 -17.80 -0.34
C GLU A 225 -23.68 -17.83 -0.83
N LEU A 226 -22.70 -18.11 0.06
CA LEU A 226 -21.28 -18.21 -0.32
C LEU A 226 -21.01 -19.35 -1.33
N GLY A 227 -21.94 -20.29 -1.49
CA GLY A 227 -21.91 -21.27 -2.57
C GLY A 227 -21.89 -20.66 -3.97
N ASN A 228 -22.31 -19.42 -4.13
CA ASN A 228 -22.35 -18.69 -5.40
C ASN A 228 -21.02 -17.97 -5.74
N VAL A 229 -20.07 -17.90 -4.80
CA VAL A 229 -18.75 -17.24 -5.02
C VAL A 229 -17.99 -18.01 -6.09
N TYR A 230 -17.50 -17.32 -7.13
CA TYR A 230 -16.78 -17.95 -8.24
C TYR A 230 -15.48 -18.68 -7.79
N THR A 231 -14.70 -18.05 -6.89
CA THR A 231 -13.53 -18.67 -6.28
C THR A 231 -13.57 -18.51 -4.79
N LEU A 232 -13.87 -19.56 -4.06
CA LEU A 232 -13.87 -19.59 -2.61
C LEU A 232 -12.68 -20.39 -2.08
N LYS A 233 -11.82 -19.74 -1.26
CA LYS A 233 -10.74 -20.41 -0.53
C LYS A 233 -11.00 -20.36 0.97
N LEU A 234 -11.13 -21.52 1.57
CA LEU A 234 -11.37 -21.69 3.01
C LEU A 234 -10.17 -22.36 3.66
N LEU A 235 -9.59 -21.73 4.68
CA LEU A 235 -8.61 -22.34 5.56
C LEU A 235 -8.96 -21.99 7.01
N ILE A 236 -9.91 -22.72 7.57
CA ILE A 236 -10.39 -22.50 8.92
C ILE A 236 -9.76 -23.58 9.80
N LYS A 237 -8.71 -23.21 10.55
CA LYS A 237 -8.11 -24.11 11.54
C LYS A 237 -9.05 -24.27 12.74
N TYR A 238 -9.39 -25.53 13.07
CA TYR A 238 -9.97 -25.98 14.34
C TYR A 238 -11.47 -25.87 14.60
N LYS A 239 -12.34 -25.54 13.63
CA LYS A 239 -13.78 -25.81 13.76
C LYS A 239 -14.30 -26.52 12.51
N ARG A 240 -15.10 -27.61 12.74
CA ARG A 240 -16.03 -28.09 11.70
C ARG A 240 -17.11 -26.99 11.54
N ILE A 241 -16.96 -26.14 10.56
CA ILE A 241 -18.04 -25.27 10.15
C ILE A 241 -18.93 -26.12 9.26
N ASN A 242 -20.21 -26.23 9.58
CA ASN A 242 -21.18 -26.90 8.71
C ASN A 242 -21.31 -26.03 7.43
N ILE A 243 -20.66 -26.48 6.37
CA ILE A 243 -20.81 -25.89 5.04
C ILE A 243 -22.07 -26.52 4.46
N ILE A 244 -23.19 -25.85 4.54
CA ILE A 244 -24.43 -26.27 3.88
C ILE A 244 -24.46 -25.55 2.54
N PHE A 245 -23.81 -26.13 1.54
CA PHE A 245 -24.09 -25.77 0.13
C PHE A 245 -25.42 -26.47 -0.23
N ARG A 246 -26.41 -25.71 -0.59
CA ARG A 246 -27.66 -26.22 -1.21
C ARG A 246 -27.56 -26.14 -2.72
#